data_de0e7121f73047e01e884d4e61e4721a
#
_entry.id   de0e7121f73047e01e884d4e61e4721a
#
_cell.length_a   1.000
_cell.length_b   1.000
_cell.length_c   1.000
_cell.angle_alpha   90.00
_cell.angle_beta   90.00
_cell.angle_gamma   90.00
#
_symmetry.space_group_name_H-M   'P 1'
#
loop_
_entity.id
_entity.type
_entity.pdbx_description
1 polymer ?
#
loop_
_entity_poly.entity_id
_entity_poly.type
_entity_poly.pdbx_seq_one_letter_code
_entity_poly.pdbx_strand_id
1 'polypeptide(L)'
;MTALPYGLRYLSKVLFETLKEKFPDEQEDNLLLNVGNLIYYRFINPAIIAPDGFDVIDLQPGEVLKTETRTALGRIARCLQSAAAGSQEESALPSYLKEFDQIQDDCKKYAKRLQTFFRAVINVPELDDKYDKNEYSEATEIQKPQVILNIKV
;
A
#
# COMPACT_ATOMS: atom_id res chain seq x y z
N MET A 1 -12.80 -6.66 -7.78
CA MET A 1 -11.82 -7.43 -6.97
C MET A 1 -10.50 -6.68 -7.01
N THR A 2 -9.86 -6.48 -5.86
CA THR A 2 -8.52 -5.89 -5.82
C THR A 2 -7.50 -6.95 -6.23
N ALA A 3 -6.55 -6.59 -7.10
CA ALA A 3 -5.49 -7.49 -7.56
C ALA A 3 -4.40 -7.76 -6.49
N LEU A 4 -4.52 -7.13 -5.29
CA LEU A 4 -3.57 -7.32 -4.20
C LEU A 4 -3.66 -8.72 -3.60
N PRO A 5 -2.51 -9.34 -3.24
CA PRO A 5 -2.46 -10.63 -2.56
C PRO A 5 -3.29 -10.64 -1.27
N TYR A 6 -3.93 -11.79 -0.98
CA TYR A 6 -4.77 -11.93 0.21
C TYR A 6 -4.03 -11.57 1.50
N GLY A 7 -2.80 -12.06 1.68
CA GLY A 7 -2.01 -11.79 2.90
C GLY A 7 -1.78 -10.29 3.16
N LEU A 8 -1.52 -9.51 2.11
CA LEU A 8 -1.37 -8.06 2.22
C LEU A 8 -2.70 -7.38 2.59
N ARG A 9 -3.79 -7.84 1.99
CA ARG A 9 -5.13 -7.35 2.28
C ARG A 9 -5.54 -7.68 3.71
N TYR A 10 -5.27 -8.90 4.17
CA TYR A 10 -5.55 -9.33 5.55
C TYR A 10 -4.73 -8.54 6.57
N LEU A 11 -3.43 -8.35 6.33
CA LEU A 11 -2.59 -7.50 7.17
C LEU A 11 -3.15 -6.06 7.27
N SER A 12 -3.65 -5.52 6.16
CA SER A 12 -4.28 -4.21 6.12
C SER A 12 -5.58 -4.14 6.92
N LYS A 13 -6.38 -5.21 6.90
CA LYS A 13 -7.59 -5.36 7.73
C LYS A 13 -7.22 -5.37 9.20
N VAL A 14 -6.28 -6.23 9.61
CA VAL A 14 -5.81 -6.31 11.00
C VAL A 14 -5.29 -4.97 11.50
N LEU A 15 -4.49 -4.27 10.69
CA LEU A 15 -4.01 -2.93 11.03
C LEU A 15 -5.19 -1.97 11.27
N PHE A 16 -6.15 -1.94 10.36
CA PHE A 16 -7.31 -1.06 10.47
C PHE A 16 -8.15 -1.36 11.72
N GLU A 17 -8.45 -2.63 11.99
CA GLU A 17 -9.23 -3.07 13.16
C GLU A 17 -8.50 -2.75 14.47
N THR A 18 -7.20 -3.00 14.54
CA THR A 18 -6.36 -2.66 15.71
C THR A 18 -6.34 -1.14 15.97
N LEU A 19 -6.24 -0.34 14.91
CA LEU A 19 -6.30 1.12 15.04
C LEU A 19 -7.67 1.59 15.51
N LYS A 20 -8.74 0.99 15.00
CA LYS A 20 -10.11 1.30 15.40
C LYS A 20 -10.40 0.96 16.85
N GLU A 21 -9.88 -0.16 17.32
CA GLU A 21 -9.96 -0.56 18.73
C GLU A 21 -9.17 0.41 19.64
N LYS A 22 -7.97 0.78 19.22
CA LYS A 22 -7.09 1.66 20.00
C LYS A 22 -7.54 3.12 20.01
N PHE A 23 -8.18 3.58 18.94
CA PHE A 23 -8.62 4.95 18.75
C PHE A 23 -10.11 4.99 18.35
N PRO A 24 -11.03 4.67 19.27
CA PRO A 24 -12.46 4.51 18.98
C PRO A 24 -13.13 5.81 18.53
N ASP A 25 -12.61 6.97 18.98
CA ASP A 25 -13.15 8.30 18.64
C ASP A 25 -12.59 8.87 17.34
N GLU A 26 -11.63 8.18 16.69
CA GLU A 26 -11.01 8.66 15.47
C GLU A 26 -11.92 8.40 14.25
N GLN A 27 -11.90 9.34 13.32
CA GLN A 27 -12.66 9.18 12.08
C GLN A 27 -12.12 8.02 11.24
N GLU A 28 -13.00 7.20 10.70
CA GLU A 28 -12.65 6.04 9.89
C GLU A 28 -11.73 6.40 8.71
N ASP A 29 -11.95 7.55 8.08
CA ASP A 29 -11.11 8.04 6.99
C ASP A 29 -9.66 8.27 7.42
N ASN A 30 -9.43 8.77 8.63
CA ASN A 30 -8.09 8.94 9.18
C ASN A 30 -7.42 7.59 9.49
N LEU A 31 -8.19 6.62 9.97
CA LEU A 31 -7.68 5.26 10.17
C LEU A 31 -7.30 4.60 8.84
N LEU A 32 -8.09 4.82 7.78
CA LEU A 32 -7.79 4.34 6.43
C LEU A 32 -6.54 4.98 5.83
N LEU A 33 -6.15 6.18 6.21
CA LEU A 33 -4.89 6.78 5.79
C LEU A 33 -3.68 5.95 6.24
N ASN A 34 -3.73 5.34 7.42
CA ASN A 34 -2.65 4.47 7.89
C ASN A 34 -2.55 3.18 7.06
N VAL A 35 -3.69 2.61 6.64
CA VAL A 35 -3.73 1.50 5.67
C VAL A 35 -3.15 1.95 4.33
N GLY A 36 -3.52 3.14 3.87
CA GLY A 36 -3.00 3.76 2.66
C GLY A 36 -1.48 3.93 2.72
N ASN A 37 -0.96 4.41 3.83
CA ASN A 37 0.47 4.55 4.06
C ASN A 37 1.19 3.20 3.96
N LEU A 38 0.68 2.15 4.61
CA LEU A 38 1.25 0.82 4.53
C LEU A 38 1.33 0.33 3.07
N ILE A 39 0.20 0.35 2.35
CA ILE A 39 0.09 -0.20 1.00
C ILE A 39 0.83 0.67 0.00
N TYR A 40 0.58 1.98 0.03
CA TYR A 40 1.14 2.88 -0.96
C TYR A 40 2.65 2.98 -0.85
N TYR A 41 3.17 3.30 0.34
CA TYR A 41 4.62 3.53 0.50
C TYR A 41 5.46 2.27 0.42
N ARG A 42 4.93 1.13 0.87
CA ARG A 42 5.72 -0.11 0.93
C ARG A 42 5.61 -0.97 -0.33
N PHE A 43 4.51 -0.86 -1.08
CA PHE A 43 4.25 -1.74 -2.22
C PHE A 43 4.06 -0.97 -3.53
N ILE A 44 3.17 0.04 -3.56
CA ILE A 44 2.80 0.70 -4.82
C ILE A 44 3.88 1.69 -5.27
N ASN A 45 4.30 2.58 -4.38
CA ASN A 45 5.24 3.65 -4.71
C ASN A 45 6.60 3.13 -5.22
N PRO A 46 7.25 2.13 -4.57
CA PRO A 46 8.49 1.56 -5.09
C PRO A 46 8.34 0.96 -6.49
N ALA A 47 7.23 0.24 -6.75
CA ALA A 47 6.94 -0.35 -8.05
C ALA A 47 6.71 0.70 -9.16
N ILE A 48 6.18 1.88 -8.82
CA ILE A 48 6.06 3.00 -9.78
C ILE A 48 7.42 3.62 -10.06
N ILE A 49 8.24 3.87 -9.04
CA ILE A 49 9.51 4.58 -9.19
C ILE A 49 10.58 3.72 -9.89
N ALA A 50 10.60 2.43 -9.58
CA ALA A 50 11.58 1.47 -10.11
C ALA A 50 10.89 0.21 -10.67
N PRO A 51 10.05 0.35 -11.71
CA PRO A 51 9.27 -0.77 -12.24
C PRO A 51 10.11 -1.92 -12.79
N ASP A 52 11.32 -1.62 -13.23
CA ASP A 52 12.34 -2.57 -13.64
C ASP A 52 12.92 -3.38 -12.47
N GLY A 53 13.02 -2.79 -11.29
CA GLY A 53 13.48 -3.47 -10.07
C GLY A 53 12.40 -4.28 -9.36
N PHE A 54 11.15 -4.16 -9.77
CA PHE A 54 9.99 -4.86 -9.20
C PHE A 54 9.29 -5.78 -10.20
N ASP A 55 9.96 -6.14 -11.29
CA ASP A 55 9.44 -7.02 -12.35
C ASP A 55 8.08 -6.56 -12.93
N VAL A 56 7.81 -5.25 -12.91
CA VAL A 56 6.60 -4.65 -13.50
C VAL A 56 6.78 -4.47 -15.00
N ILE A 57 8.03 -4.27 -15.43
CA ILE A 57 8.44 -4.20 -16.84
C ILE A 57 9.70 -5.05 -17.05
N ASP A 58 9.74 -5.74 -18.19
CA ASP A 58 10.93 -6.47 -18.62
C ASP A 58 11.79 -5.57 -19.50
N LEU A 59 13.05 -5.40 -19.11
CA LEU A 59 14.07 -4.74 -19.93
C LEU A 59 15.00 -5.81 -20.52
N GLN A 60 15.49 -5.54 -21.72
CA GLN A 60 16.51 -6.40 -22.33
C GLN A 60 17.84 -6.32 -21.56
N PRO A 61 18.66 -7.37 -21.55
CA PRO A 61 19.96 -7.34 -20.87
C PRO A 61 20.80 -6.14 -21.31
N GLY A 62 21.16 -5.28 -20.33
CA GLY A 62 21.92 -4.05 -20.57
C GLY A 62 21.06 -2.82 -20.90
N GLU A 63 19.74 -2.98 -21.02
CA GLU A 63 18.82 -1.85 -21.18
C GLU A 63 18.50 -1.24 -19.81
N VAL A 64 18.36 0.09 -19.79
CA VAL A 64 17.98 0.86 -18.61
C VAL A 64 16.86 1.83 -18.95
N LEU A 65 15.98 2.08 -17.99
CA LEU A 65 14.96 3.11 -18.14
C LEU A 65 15.60 4.49 -18.37
N LYS A 66 15.12 5.20 -19.39
CA LYS A 66 15.56 6.57 -19.69
C LYS A 66 15.30 7.50 -18.51
N THR A 67 16.18 8.46 -18.31
CA THR A 67 16.10 9.45 -17.23
C THR A 67 14.78 10.23 -17.26
N GLU A 68 14.31 10.59 -18.46
CA GLU A 68 13.04 11.31 -18.65
C GLU A 68 11.86 10.46 -18.15
N THR A 69 11.86 9.15 -18.46
CA THR A 69 10.83 8.22 -18.01
C THR A 69 10.85 8.08 -16.48
N ARG A 70 12.03 7.91 -15.88
CA ARG A 70 12.17 7.87 -14.40
C ARG A 70 11.69 9.16 -13.74
N THR A 71 12.00 10.30 -14.34
CA THR A 71 11.54 11.61 -13.85
C THR A 71 10.01 11.72 -13.91
N ALA A 72 9.40 11.29 -15.02
CA ALA A 72 7.94 11.27 -15.16
C ALA A 72 7.27 10.34 -14.15
N LEU A 73 7.79 9.12 -13.96
CA LEU A 73 7.30 8.17 -12.95
C LEU A 73 7.43 8.75 -11.53
N GLY A 74 8.54 9.41 -11.22
CA GLY A 74 8.74 10.09 -9.94
C GLY A 74 7.72 11.20 -9.68
N ARG A 75 7.32 11.96 -10.70
CA ARG A 75 6.25 12.98 -10.59
C ARG A 75 4.90 12.34 -10.33
N ILE A 76 4.55 11.27 -11.06
CA ILE A 76 3.30 10.52 -10.86
C ILE A 76 3.26 9.94 -9.44
N ALA A 77 4.35 9.31 -8.99
CA ALA A 77 4.46 8.73 -7.65
C ALA A 77 4.21 9.77 -6.56
N ARG A 78 4.77 10.97 -6.69
CA ARG A 78 4.54 12.07 -5.71
C ARG A 78 3.10 12.56 -5.70
N CYS A 79 2.47 12.68 -6.87
CA CYS A 79 1.06 13.06 -6.96
C CYS A 79 0.16 12.05 -6.25
N LEU A 80 0.38 10.75 -6.50
CA LEU A 80 -0.36 9.68 -5.85
C LEU A 80 -0.04 9.59 -4.34
N GLN A 81 1.20 9.89 -3.95
CA GLN A 81 1.61 9.97 -2.54
C GLN A 81 0.82 11.04 -1.78
N SER A 82 0.72 12.24 -2.35
CA SER A 82 -0.09 13.32 -1.77
C SER A 82 -1.55 12.92 -1.65
N ALA A 83 -2.11 12.29 -2.67
CA ALA A 83 -3.48 11.78 -2.66
C ALA A 83 -3.69 10.66 -1.61
N ALA A 84 -2.72 9.75 -1.45
CA ALA A 84 -2.77 8.66 -0.48
C ALA A 84 -2.64 9.15 0.98
N ALA A 85 -1.90 10.23 1.20
CA ALA A 85 -1.76 10.86 2.52
C ALA A 85 -3.00 11.67 2.94
N GLY A 86 -4.02 11.78 2.09
CA GLY A 86 -5.22 12.55 2.38
C GLY A 86 -4.96 14.04 2.52
N SER A 87 -3.78 14.51 2.13
CA SER A 87 -3.38 15.92 2.24
C SER A 87 -4.25 16.75 1.31
N GLN A 88 -5.27 17.37 1.87
CA GLN A 88 -6.07 18.38 1.18
C GLN A 88 -5.36 19.75 1.22
N GLU A 89 -4.26 19.84 1.97
CA GLU A 89 -3.52 21.07 2.11
C GLU A 89 -2.62 21.31 0.90
N GLU A 90 -2.78 22.47 0.33
CA GLU A 90 -1.98 22.99 -0.79
C GLU A 90 -0.47 23.02 -0.47
N SER A 91 -0.12 23.06 0.83
CA SER A 91 1.25 23.02 1.34
C SER A 91 1.94 21.66 1.13
N ALA A 92 1.19 20.57 1.00
CA ALA A 92 1.75 19.20 0.84
C ALA A 92 2.26 18.92 -0.56
N LEU A 93 1.85 19.71 -1.57
CA LEU A 93 2.34 19.58 -2.93
C LEU A 93 3.68 20.32 -3.11
N PRO A 94 4.67 19.68 -3.75
CA PRO A 94 5.89 20.36 -4.14
C PRO A 94 5.59 21.60 -4.99
N SER A 95 6.37 22.67 -4.82
CA SER A 95 6.16 23.96 -5.47
C SER A 95 6.02 23.87 -6.99
N TYR A 96 6.78 22.98 -7.63
CA TYR A 96 6.72 22.77 -9.08
C TYR A 96 5.45 22.07 -9.57
N LEU A 97 4.66 21.44 -8.69
CA LEU A 97 3.35 20.87 -9.00
C LEU A 97 2.20 21.84 -8.73
N LYS A 98 2.46 22.87 -7.91
CA LYS A 98 1.46 23.91 -7.59
C LYS A 98 1.15 24.82 -8.78
N GLU A 99 2.05 24.90 -9.76
CA GLU A 99 1.87 25.71 -10.97
C GLU A 99 0.84 25.13 -11.95
N PHE A 100 0.36 23.91 -11.68
CA PHE A 100 -0.62 23.23 -12.53
C PHE A 100 -1.94 23.02 -11.78
N ASP A 101 -2.88 23.95 -11.91
CA ASP A 101 -4.23 23.85 -11.31
C ASP A 101 -4.93 22.53 -11.64
N GLN A 102 -4.72 22.00 -12.85
CA GLN A 102 -5.23 20.71 -13.29
C GLN A 102 -4.75 19.55 -12.40
N ILE A 103 -3.51 19.60 -11.91
CA ILE A 103 -2.93 18.54 -11.07
C ILE A 103 -3.57 18.57 -9.67
N GLN A 104 -3.93 19.73 -9.16
CA GLN A 104 -4.58 19.82 -7.85
C GLN A 104 -5.97 19.18 -7.86
N ASP A 105 -6.77 19.46 -8.89
CA ASP A 105 -8.09 18.87 -9.05
C ASP A 105 -8.01 17.36 -9.27
N ASP A 106 -7.05 16.91 -10.07
CA ASP A 106 -6.77 15.50 -10.26
C ASP A 106 -6.35 14.82 -8.95
N CYS A 107 -5.49 15.44 -8.13
CA CYS A 107 -5.10 14.89 -6.82
C CYS A 107 -6.31 14.73 -5.89
N LYS A 108 -7.21 15.69 -5.81
CA LYS A 108 -8.46 15.59 -5.03
C LYS A 108 -9.36 14.45 -5.51
N LYS A 109 -9.49 14.33 -6.82
CA LYS A 109 -10.26 13.24 -7.46
C LYS A 109 -9.65 11.88 -7.15
N TYR A 110 -8.33 11.75 -7.24
CA TYR A 110 -7.61 10.51 -6.94
C TYR A 110 -7.62 10.17 -5.46
N ALA A 111 -7.61 11.15 -4.55
CA ALA A 111 -7.74 10.90 -3.11
C ALA A 111 -9.01 10.12 -2.77
N LYS A 112 -10.17 10.54 -3.31
CA LYS A 112 -11.44 9.82 -3.13
C LYS A 112 -11.40 8.40 -3.69
N ARG A 113 -10.78 8.21 -4.86
CA ARG A 113 -10.63 6.89 -5.47
C ARG A 113 -9.71 5.98 -4.65
N LEU A 114 -8.63 6.52 -4.09
CA LEU A 114 -7.72 5.79 -3.21
C LEU A 114 -8.39 5.41 -1.89
N GLN A 115 -9.18 6.27 -1.27
CA GLN A 115 -9.97 5.91 -0.10
C GLN A 115 -10.95 4.76 -0.39
N THR A 116 -11.65 4.82 -1.51
CA THR A 116 -12.53 3.72 -1.95
C THR A 116 -11.75 2.43 -2.17
N PHE A 117 -10.57 2.53 -2.76
CA PHE A 117 -9.67 1.39 -2.96
C PHE A 117 -9.19 0.81 -1.61
N PHE A 118 -8.76 1.64 -0.65
CA PHE A 118 -8.31 1.16 0.66
C PHE A 118 -9.44 0.49 1.45
N ARG A 119 -10.68 1.01 1.38
CA ARG A 119 -11.85 0.32 1.94
C ARG A 119 -12.08 -1.06 1.29
N ALA A 120 -11.92 -1.16 -0.02
CA ALA A 120 -12.04 -2.44 -0.71
C ALA A 120 -10.89 -3.41 -0.35
N VAL A 121 -9.70 -2.89 -0.04
CA VAL A 121 -8.55 -3.70 0.38
C VAL A 121 -8.80 -4.39 1.71
N ILE A 122 -9.31 -3.68 2.71
CA ILE A 122 -9.58 -4.25 4.04
C ILE A 122 -10.80 -5.18 4.07
N ASN A 123 -11.63 -5.14 3.06
CA ASN A 123 -12.81 -6.02 2.98
C ASN A 123 -12.41 -7.41 2.45
N VAL A 124 -11.89 -8.23 3.36
CA VAL A 124 -11.47 -9.62 3.10
C VAL A 124 -12.07 -10.54 4.15
N PRO A 125 -12.35 -11.82 3.80
CA PRO A 125 -12.78 -12.83 4.76
C PRO A 125 -11.70 -13.07 5.81
N GLU A 126 -12.09 -13.65 6.94
CA GLU A 126 -11.17 -14.16 7.95
C GLU A 126 -10.29 -15.28 7.39
N LEU A 127 -9.18 -15.55 8.09
CA LEU A 127 -8.27 -16.63 7.69
C LEU A 127 -8.98 -17.98 7.67
N ASP A 128 -9.82 -18.24 8.68
CA ASP A 128 -10.56 -19.48 8.81
C ASP A 128 -11.59 -19.67 7.69
N ASP A 129 -12.22 -18.57 7.26
CA ASP A 129 -13.17 -18.60 6.13
C ASP A 129 -12.47 -18.71 4.77
N LYS A 130 -11.20 -18.29 4.70
CA LYS A 130 -10.42 -18.32 3.45
C LYS A 130 -9.73 -19.66 3.23
N TYR A 131 -9.24 -20.26 4.30
CA TYR A 131 -8.50 -21.51 4.29
C TYR A 131 -9.24 -22.50 5.17
N ASP A 132 -9.80 -23.54 4.55
CA ASP A 132 -10.40 -24.63 5.31
C ASP A 132 -9.39 -25.17 6.33
N LYS A 133 -9.71 -25.05 7.61
CA LYS A 133 -8.97 -25.73 8.67
C LYS A 133 -9.20 -27.22 8.49
N ASN A 134 -8.26 -27.92 7.92
CA ASN A 134 -8.25 -29.36 7.93
C ASN A 134 -7.46 -29.86 9.16
N GLU A 135 -7.66 -31.12 9.57
CA GLU A 135 -7.00 -31.76 10.72
C GLU A 135 -5.46 -31.60 10.71
N TYR A 136 -4.86 -31.39 9.53
CA TYR A 136 -3.42 -31.15 9.35
C TYR A 136 -3.00 -29.76 9.88
N SER A 137 -3.86 -28.75 9.76
CA SER A 137 -3.58 -27.39 10.27
C SER A 137 -3.63 -27.36 11.80
N GLU A 138 -4.56 -28.10 12.41
CA GLU A 138 -4.65 -28.22 13.87
C GLU A 138 -3.42 -28.93 14.47
N ALA A 139 -2.91 -29.97 13.80
CA ALA A 139 -1.70 -30.68 14.22
C ALA A 139 -0.43 -29.81 14.17
N THR A 140 -0.37 -28.80 13.26
CA THR A 140 0.75 -27.88 13.14
C THR A 140 0.64 -26.67 14.08
N GLU A 141 -0.55 -26.30 14.52
CA GLU A 141 -0.74 -25.24 15.54
C GLU A 141 -0.20 -25.63 16.92
N ILE A 142 -0.11 -26.94 17.22
CA ILE A 142 0.46 -27.47 18.48
C ILE A 142 1.98 -27.29 18.53
N GLN A 143 2.66 -27.23 17.39
CA GLN A 143 4.10 -26.95 17.32
C GLN A 143 4.31 -25.44 17.14
N LYS A 144 4.58 -24.72 18.24
CA LYS A 144 5.01 -23.33 18.13
C LYS A 144 6.23 -23.24 17.22
N PRO A 145 6.17 -22.50 16.09
CA PRO A 145 7.32 -22.36 15.23
C PRO A 145 8.47 -21.72 16.01
N GLN A 146 9.60 -22.43 16.10
CA GLN A 146 10.80 -21.92 16.74
C GLN A 146 11.71 -21.37 15.65
N VAL A 147 12.05 -20.10 15.74
CA VAL A 147 13.09 -19.49 14.90
C VAL A 147 14.40 -19.56 15.69
N ILE A 148 15.31 -20.45 15.28
CA ILE A 148 16.64 -20.55 15.86
C ILE A 148 17.57 -19.58 15.11
N LEU A 149 17.95 -18.49 15.78
CA LEU A 149 18.95 -17.55 15.27
C LEU A 149 20.35 -18.00 15.74
N ASN A 150 21.14 -18.55 14.84
CA ASN A 150 22.56 -18.81 15.11
C ASN A 150 23.37 -17.52 14.92
N ILE A 151 23.73 -16.88 16.01
CA ILE A 151 24.68 -15.77 15.99
C ILE A 151 26.09 -16.41 16.01
N LYS A 152 26.80 -16.35 14.88
CA LYS A 152 28.24 -16.62 14.88
C LYS A 152 28.92 -15.36 15.49
N VAL A 153 29.52 -15.57 16.66
CA VAL A 153 30.46 -14.63 17.30
C VAL A 153 31.81 -14.73 16.61
#